data_4c5865de86b31b89815bf0f51fefa0e0
#
_entry.id   4c5865de86b31b89815bf0f51fefa0e0
#
_cell.length_a   1.000
_cell.length_b   1.000
_cell.length_c   1.000
_cell.angle_alpha   90.00
_cell.angle_beta   90.00
_cell.angle_gamma   90.00
#
_symmetry.space_group_name_H-M   'P 1'
#
loop_
_entity.id
_entity.type
_entity.pdbx_description
1 polymer ?
#
loop_
_entity_poly.entity_id
_entity_poly.type
_entity_poly.pdbx_seq_one_letter_code
_entity_poly.pdbx_strand_id
1 'polypeptide(L)'
;MDEQQRDFVENVDINQRNVWIKGFPGSGKSVLLAYTIKKIKRQAPSASIVVVVFTHSLITMFKAAFREMGVNVEVVTYFDFMKSPRRYDYILSDEVQDLTPTVLREMNNRGKHVIVAGDENQSI
;
A
#
# COMPACT_ATOMS: atom_id res chain seq x y z
N MET A 1 -12.12 -2.02 -11.91
CA MET A 1 -11.05 -1.04 -12.14
C MET A 1 -11.00 -0.68 -13.61
N ASP A 2 -10.83 0.58 -13.93
CA ASP A 2 -10.79 0.96 -15.33
C ASP A 2 -9.44 0.59 -15.97
N GLU A 3 -9.41 0.68 -17.29
CA GLU A 3 -8.24 0.28 -18.06
C GLU A 3 -7.03 1.15 -17.76
N GLN A 4 -7.25 2.43 -17.51
CA GLN A 4 -6.18 3.36 -17.20
C GLN A 4 -5.47 3.00 -15.89
N GLN A 5 -6.23 2.63 -14.86
CA GLN A 5 -5.66 2.20 -13.59
C GLN A 5 -4.87 0.91 -13.76
N ARG A 6 -5.39 -0.01 -14.53
CA ARG A 6 -4.70 -1.28 -14.79
C ARG A 6 -3.39 -1.05 -15.51
N ASP A 7 -3.40 -0.22 -16.55
CA ASP A 7 -2.18 0.09 -17.28
C ASP A 7 -1.14 0.74 -16.41
N PHE A 8 -1.56 1.65 -15.52
CA PHE A 8 -0.65 2.29 -14.58
C PHE A 8 0.03 1.26 -13.69
N VAL A 9 -0.74 0.35 -13.09
CA VAL A 9 -0.18 -0.66 -12.19
C VAL A 9 0.76 -1.60 -12.93
N GLU A 10 0.41 -2.01 -14.15
CA GLU A 10 1.27 -2.91 -14.91
C GLU A 10 2.62 -2.28 -15.25
N ASN A 11 2.67 -0.96 -15.35
CA ASN A 11 3.89 -0.24 -15.72
C ASN A 11 4.69 0.26 -14.53
N VAL A 12 4.14 0.18 -13.31
CA VAL A 12 4.87 0.65 -12.15
C VAL A 12 5.98 -0.35 -11.77
N ASP A 13 7.13 0.16 -11.42
CA ASP A 13 8.26 -0.68 -11.01
C ASP A 13 8.21 -0.90 -9.50
N ILE A 14 7.69 -2.04 -9.10
CA ILE A 14 7.56 -2.39 -7.68
C ILE A 14 8.89 -2.77 -7.04
N ASN A 15 9.96 -2.88 -7.82
CA ASN A 15 11.27 -3.23 -7.29
C ASN A 15 12.08 -2.02 -6.85
N GLN A 16 11.57 -0.82 -7.06
CA GLN A 16 12.18 0.36 -6.48
C GLN A 16 11.98 0.36 -4.97
N ARG A 17 12.93 0.94 -4.24
CA ARG A 17 12.84 0.97 -2.79
C ARG A 17 11.60 1.73 -2.33
N ASN A 18 11.32 2.88 -2.95
CA ASN A 18 10.16 3.69 -2.63
C ASN A 18 9.38 3.99 -3.90
N VAL A 19 8.08 3.72 -3.87
CA VAL A 19 7.20 3.97 -5.00
C VAL A 19 6.03 4.82 -4.51
N TRP A 20 5.76 5.91 -5.22
CA TRP A 20 4.59 6.76 -4.95
C TRP A 20 3.64 6.63 -6.12
N ILE A 21 2.42 6.25 -5.83
CA ILE A 21 1.36 6.09 -6.83
C ILE A 21 0.37 7.22 -6.64
N LYS A 22 0.27 8.12 -7.62
CA LYS A 22 -0.59 9.29 -7.56
C LYS A 22 -1.66 9.27 -8.64
N GLY A 23 -2.65 10.11 -8.50
CA GLY A 23 -3.60 10.39 -9.55
C GLY A 23 -4.90 9.64 -9.51
N PHE A 24 -5.17 8.90 -8.44
CA PHE A 24 -6.38 8.10 -8.35
C PHE A 24 -7.08 8.40 -7.01
N PRO A 25 -7.82 9.53 -6.93
CA PRO A 25 -8.44 9.95 -5.67
C PRO A 25 -9.61 9.05 -5.27
N GLY A 26 -10.00 9.17 -4.01
CA GLY A 26 -11.16 8.48 -3.47
C GLY A 26 -10.97 6.98 -3.36
N SER A 27 -12.02 6.23 -3.66
CA SER A 27 -12.02 4.77 -3.53
C SER A 27 -11.08 4.06 -4.48
N GLY A 28 -10.58 4.77 -5.50
CA GLY A 28 -9.64 4.18 -6.45
C GLY A 28 -8.34 3.73 -5.82
N LYS A 29 -7.95 4.29 -4.67
CA LYS A 29 -6.69 3.92 -4.01
C LYS A 29 -6.71 2.49 -3.49
N SER A 30 -7.81 2.03 -2.91
CA SER A 30 -7.88 0.66 -2.40
C SER A 30 -7.80 -0.34 -3.55
N VAL A 31 -8.46 -0.05 -4.65
CA VAL A 31 -8.41 -0.89 -5.85
C VAL A 31 -6.99 -0.91 -6.41
N LEU A 32 -6.35 0.26 -6.47
CA LEU A 32 -5.00 0.39 -6.98
C LEU A 32 -4.01 -0.43 -6.14
N LEU A 33 -4.12 -0.34 -4.82
CA LEU A 33 -3.27 -1.13 -3.93
C LEU A 33 -3.52 -2.62 -4.09
N ALA A 34 -4.78 -3.03 -4.26
CA ALA A 34 -5.11 -4.44 -4.46
C ALA A 34 -4.45 -5.00 -5.72
N TYR A 35 -4.49 -4.26 -6.82
CA TYR A 35 -3.82 -4.69 -8.05
C TYR A 35 -2.32 -4.70 -7.91
N THR A 36 -1.76 -3.75 -7.17
CA THR A 36 -0.33 -3.73 -6.89
C THR A 36 0.08 -4.97 -6.10
N ILE A 37 -0.71 -5.36 -5.10
CA ILE A 37 -0.45 -6.57 -4.34
C ILE A 37 -0.51 -7.81 -5.23
N LYS A 38 -1.48 -7.88 -6.13
CA LYS A 38 -1.56 -8.99 -7.08
C LYS A 38 -0.30 -9.07 -7.95
N LYS A 39 0.19 -7.92 -8.39
CA LYS A 39 1.41 -7.87 -9.18
C LYS A 39 2.62 -8.37 -8.37
N ILE A 40 2.73 -7.94 -7.11
CA ILE A 40 3.81 -8.40 -6.23
C ILE A 40 3.74 -9.91 -6.06
N LYS A 41 2.56 -10.45 -5.82
CA LYS A 41 2.40 -11.89 -5.61
C LYS A 41 2.72 -12.70 -6.86
N ARG A 42 2.50 -12.14 -8.04
CA ARG A 42 2.89 -12.81 -9.28
C ARG A 42 4.40 -12.86 -9.44
N GLN A 43 5.10 -11.77 -9.08
CA GLN A 43 6.53 -11.66 -9.27
C GLN A 43 7.34 -12.23 -8.11
N ALA A 44 6.78 -12.17 -6.90
CA ALA A 44 7.44 -12.64 -5.69
C ALA A 44 6.44 -13.35 -4.79
N PRO A 45 6.06 -14.60 -5.11
CA PRO A 45 4.98 -15.30 -4.38
C PRO A 45 5.26 -15.50 -2.90
N SER A 46 6.52 -15.54 -2.48
CA SER A 46 6.87 -15.77 -1.08
C SER A 46 7.16 -14.48 -0.32
N ALA A 47 7.01 -13.33 -0.95
CA ALA A 47 7.28 -12.05 -0.29
C ALA A 47 6.29 -11.77 0.82
N SER A 48 6.78 -11.22 1.93
CA SER A 48 5.92 -10.77 3.01
C SER A 48 5.40 -9.36 2.70
N ILE A 49 4.09 -9.16 2.87
CA ILE A 49 3.42 -7.92 2.50
C ILE A 49 2.53 -7.47 3.65
N VAL A 50 2.56 -6.18 3.96
CA VAL A 50 1.63 -5.58 4.91
C VAL A 50 1.09 -4.27 4.35
N VAL A 51 -0.18 -3.98 4.63
CA VAL A 51 -0.80 -2.70 4.29
C VAL A 51 -1.02 -1.95 5.59
N VAL A 52 -0.48 -0.73 5.67
CA VAL A 52 -0.56 0.12 6.86
C VAL A 52 -1.56 1.24 6.59
N VAL A 53 -2.54 1.37 7.47
CA VAL A 53 -3.57 2.40 7.38
C VAL A 53 -3.63 3.17 8.68
N PHE A 54 -4.31 4.33 8.69
CA PHE A 54 -4.25 5.22 9.84
C PHE A 54 -5.43 5.10 10.78
N THR A 55 -6.54 4.49 10.36
CA THR A 55 -7.71 4.33 11.23
C THR A 55 -8.27 2.92 11.11
N HIS A 56 -9.02 2.50 12.14
CA HIS A 56 -9.71 1.21 12.12
C HIS A 56 -10.79 1.15 11.04
N SER A 57 -11.42 2.29 10.75
CA SER A 57 -12.40 2.36 9.67
C SER A 57 -11.77 2.02 8.33
N LEU A 58 -10.54 2.49 8.11
CA LEU A 58 -9.81 2.16 6.89
C LEU A 58 -9.44 0.69 6.80
N ILE A 59 -9.14 0.04 7.94
CA ILE A 59 -8.89 -1.40 7.94
C ILE A 59 -10.10 -2.14 7.36
N THR A 60 -11.29 -1.82 7.85
CA THR A 60 -12.52 -2.47 7.39
C THR A 60 -12.73 -2.23 5.90
N MET A 61 -12.55 -0.99 5.45
CA MET A 61 -12.74 -0.62 4.05
C MET A 61 -11.75 -1.36 3.13
N PHE A 62 -10.47 -1.34 3.50
CA PHE A 62 -9.45 -1.99 2.67
C PHE A 62 -9.61 -3.51 2.65
N LYS A 63 -9.93 -4.11 3.80
CA LYS A 63 -10.16 -5.56 3.85
C LYS A 63 -11.34 -5.97 2.98
N ALA A 64 -12.42 -5.18 2.99
CA ALA A 64 -13.58 -5.47 2.15
C ALA A 64 -13.23 -5.39 0.67
N ALA A 65 -12.51 -4.34 0.27
CA ALA A 65 -12.09 -4.18 -1.12
C ALA A 65 -11.17 -5.32 -1.57
N PHE A 66 -10.22 -5.67 -0.72
CA PHE A 66 -9.27 -6.75 -1.04
C PHE A 66 -9.98 -8.09 -1.16
N ARG A 67 -10.96 -8.35 -0.27
CA ARG A 67 -11.74 -9.58 -0.33
C ARG A 67 -12.51 -9.69 -1.64
N GLU A 68 -13.13 -8.59 -2.08
CA GLU A 68 -13.86 -8.59 -3.34
C GLU A 68 -12.96 -8.88 -4.53
N MET A 69 -11.70 -8.51 -4.45
CA MET A 69 -10.75 -8.70 -5.53
C MET A 69 -9.92 -9.99 -5.37
N GLY A 70 -10.24 -10.79 -4.36
CA GLY A 70 -9.54 -12.05 -4.14
C GLY A 70 -8.11 -11.88 -3.62
N VAL A 71 -7.84 -10.79 -2.92
CA VAL A 71 -6.52 -10.50 -2.36
C VAL A 71 -6.53 -10.81 -0.87
N ASN A 72 -5.58 -11.63 -0.44
CA ASN A 72 -5.41 -11.96 0.97
C ASN A 72 -4.09 -11.35 1.46
N VAL A 73 -4.20 -10.33 2.32
CA VAL A 73 -3.03 -9.60 2.81
C VAL A 73 -3.33 -9.05 4.20
N GLU A 74 -2.29 -8.93 5.01
CA GLU A 74 -2.40 -8.34 6.34
C GLU A 74 -2.61 -6.83 6.24
N VAL A 75 -3.60 -6.30 6.98
CA VAL A 75 -3.87 -4.86 7.06
C VAL A 75 -3.84 -4.46 8.53
N VAL A 76 -3.01 -3.49 8.87
CA VAL A 76 -2.84 -3.04 10.25
C VAL A 76 -2.90 -1.52 10.32
N THR A 77 -3.18 -0.98 11.52
CA THR A 77 -3.02 0.45 11.73
C THR A 77 -1.54 0.77 11.91
N TYR A 78 -1.19 2.05 11.68
CA TYR A 78 0.20 2.44 11.93
C TYR A 78 0.57 2.29 13.42
N PHE A 79 -0.39 2.41 14.33
CA PHE A 79 -0.14 2.14 15.75
C PHE A 79 0.37 0.73 15.98
N ASP A 80 -0.35 -0.25 15.42
CA ASP A 80 0.06 -1.64 15.55
C ASP A 80 1.37 -1.91 14.84
N PHE A 81 1.54 -1.29 13.68
CA PHE A 81 2.79 -1.39 12.93
C PHE A 81 3.98 -0.88 13.74
N MET A 82 3.82 0.27 14.39
CA MET A 82 4.92 0.87 15.16
C MET A 82 5.25 0.08 16.41
N LYS A 83 4.28 -0.62 16.99
CA LYS A 83 4.51 -1.42 18.20
C LYS A 83 5.26 -2.71 17.92
N SER A 84 5.19 -3.22 16.70
CA SER A 84 5.78 -4.51 16.35
C SER A 84 7.09 -4.29 15.61
N PRO A 85 8.18 -5.01 15.96
CA PRO A 85 9.45 -4.85 15.25
C PRO A 85 9.54 -5.69 13.98
N ARG A 86 8.42 -6.22 13.49
CA ARG A 86 8.43 -7.10 12.31
C ARG A 86 8.91 -6.37 11.08
N ARG A 87 9.61 -7.10 10.21
CA ARG A 87 10.09 -6.61 8.92
C ARG A 87 9.31 -7.28 7.81
N TYR A 88 9.18 -6.56 6.70
CA TYR A 88 8.42 -7.02 5.54
C TYR A 88 9.21 -6.77 4.27
N ASP A 89 8.94 -7.58 3.25
CA ASP A 89 9.51 -7.31 1.94
C ASP A 89 8.83 -6.11 1.29
N TYR A 90 7.52 -5.99 1.47
CA TYR A 90 6.74 -4.88 0.90
C TYR A 90 5.83 -4.28 1.96
N ILE A 91 5.92 -2.98 2.13
CA ILE A 91 5.02 -2.22 3.00
C ILE A 91 4.26 -1.24 2.10
N LEU A 92 2.93 -1.39 2.08
CA LEU A 92 2.07 -0.52 1.30
C LEU A 92 1.27 0.36 2.25
N SER A 93 1.01 1.59 1.84
CA SER A 93 0.25 2.53 2.67
C SER A 93 -0.61 3.42 1.80
N ASP A 94 -1.76 3.80 2.34
CA ASP A 94 -2.56 4.88 1.78
C ASP A 94 -2.05 6.18 2.37
N GLU A 95 -1.65 7.13 1.52
CA GLU A 95 -1.18 8.42 2.00
C GLU A 95 -2.34 9.22 2.54
N VAL A 96 -2.21 9.67 3.79
CA VAL A 96 -3.14 10.59 4.41
C VAL A 96 -2.35 11.77 4.95
N GLN A 97 -3.05 12.83 5.37
CA GLN A 97 -2.40 14.02 5.89
C GLN A 97 -1.50 13.74 7.10
N ASP A 98 -1.78 12.65 7.80
CA ASP A 98 -1.04 12.29 9.02
C ASP A 98 0.22 11.47 8.76
N LEU A 99 0.55 11.20 7.49
CA LEU A 99 1.76 10.48 7.17
C LEU A 99 2.97 11.38 7.42
N THR A 100 3.61 11.18 8.56
CA THR A 100 4.73 12.01 8.99
C THR A 100 6.06 11.44 8.49
N PRO A 101 7.13 12.26 8.47
CA PRO A 101 8.46 11.75 8.14
C PRO A 101 8.91 10.62 9.07
N THR A 102 8.50 10.66 10.35
CA THR A 102 8.86 9.60 11.29
C THR A 102 8.26 8.26 10.89
N VAL A 103 6.98 8.26 10.53
CA VAL A 103 6.31 7.02 10.09
C VAL A 103 6.93 6.51 8.80
N LEU A 104 7.17 7.38 7.85
CA LEU A 104 7.77 7.00 6.59
C LEU A 104 9.17 6.42 6.78
N ARG A 105 9.95 7.02 7.67
CA ARG A 105 11.28 6.51 8.00
C ARG A 105 11.20 5.11 8.58
N GLU A 106 10.25 4.87 9.48
CA GLU A 106 10.08 3.56 10.09
C GLU A 106 9.68 2.52 9.06
N MET A 107 8.81 2.89 8.12
CA MET A 107 8.45 2.00 7.02
C MET A 107 9.69 1.63 6.19
N ASN A 108 10.54 2.62 5.91
CA ASN A 108 11.78 2.37 5.16
C ASN A 108 12.77 1.51 5.92
N ASN A 109 12.77 1.59 7.25
CA ASN A 109 13.65 0.76 8.06
C ASN A 109 13.21 -0.69 8.11
N ARG A 110 11.91 -0.96 8.03
CA ARG A 110 11.36 -2.30 8.19
C ARG A 110 10.99 -2.98 6.88
N GLY A 111 10.84 -2.21 5.80
CA GLY A 111 10.46 -2.75 4.50
C GLY A 111 11.59 -2.63 3.49
N LYS A 112 11.75 -3.65 2.67
CA LYS A 112 12.68 -3.55 1.55
C LYS A 112 12.15 -2.60 0.49
N HIS A 113 10.83 -2.58 0.34
CA HIS A 113 10.14 -1.72 -0.62
C HIS A 113 8.94 -1.09 0.06
N VAL A 114 8.78 0.22 -0.12
CA VAL A 114 7.64 0.96 0.42
C VAL A 114 6.86 1.56 -0.74
N ILE A 115 5.56 1.27 -0.78
CA ILE A 115 4.67 1.74 -1.83
C ILE A 115 3.55 2.54 -1.19
N VAL A 116 3.44 3.80 -1.58
CA VAL A 116 2.43 4.71 -1.01
C VAL A 116 1.51 5.18 -2.12
N ALA A 117 0.20 5.02 -1.91
CA ALA A 117 -0.82 5.53 -2.82
C ALA A 117 -1.34 6.85 -2.29
N GLY A 118 -1.29 7.89 -3.10
CA GLY A 118 -1.71 9.22 -2.69
C GLY A 118 -2.63 9.88 -3.71
N ASP A 119 -3.24 10.97 -3.29
CA ASP A 119 -4.05 11.77 -4.18
C ASP A 119 -3.18 12.59 -5.11
N GLU A 120 -3.74 12.89 -6.28
CA GLU A 120 -3.03 13.66 -7.31
C GLU A 120 -2.56 15.02 -6.80
N ASN A 121 -3.35 15.65 -5.94
CA ASN A 121 -3.10 17.00 -5.48
C ASN A 121 -2.23 17.08 -4.23
N GLN A 122 -1.80 15.96 -3.70
CA GLN A 122 -0.98 15.96 -2.50
C GLN A 122 0.49 16.10 -2.85
N SER A 123 1.16 16.94 -2.10
CA SER A 123 2.59 17.17 -2.25
C SER A 123 3.36 16.16 -1.39
N ILE A 124 4.41 15.64 -1.92
CA ILE A 124 5.25 14.68 -1.23
C ILE A 124 6.56 15.32 -0.83
#